data_812bf3b55507787ac3af84e11fb00429
#
_entry.id   812bf3b55507787ac3af84e11fb00429
#
_cell.length_a   1.000
_cell.length_b   1.000
_cell.length_c   1.000
_cell.angle_alpha   90.00
_cell.angle_beta   90.00
_cell.angle_gamma   90.00
#
_symmetry.space_group_name_H-M   'P 1'
#
loop_
_entity.id
_entity.type
_entity.pdbx_description
1 polymer ?
#
loop_
_entity_poly.entity_id
_entity_poly.type
_entity_poly.pdbx_seq_one_letter_code
_entity_poly.pdbx_strand_id
1 'polypeptide(L)'
;MKKTKSIAGLAVAISAALFPACGNSSKNTVAEKQPDTVAAVKELLPYPDTALVSASQIASDITVFDTTHNGRLTTLRSLYDGKQGWFTFRGNNLRNADFGGSVKGTPTKIVQDWKFITGFDTTHTQMGTWGGGTGWTGQPLYVCWTKEQADRFRHNSPALTPDFGQQEIIISSLCGRTYFLNFQTGKESRQSIDVTNPIKGTSSLDPTLSGNLYVGQGIPKTKPVCQLAIDLNTHERTFSSGADPKAWRGWAAYDSSPLAIGGFLFWPGENGTIYKYLITGNTLKLHSTLRYRCKGRSPGVENSLCAYNNYGWFGDNGGNIICFDLNTLRPIWHYDNHDDIDGSIVCEIIDDVPYLYAGCEVDRQGDNGFCHFVKLNGLTGQPVWEQKIACHKLHLGGKHFDGGLYCTPLPGKGDCKDLIFANICQRDSRGYAEFTAFNKHTGAIIYRTPLTSFAWSSPVAFYNEKGQAFIFTGDSSGYAYLIEGKTGKVIFKERMVNNFESSPVVVDNHLVVGSRGREIYRFSIE
;
A
#
# COMPACT_ATOMS: atom_id res chain seq x y z
N MET A 1 -50.33 28.70 27.51
CA MET A 1 -49.99 27.30 27.40
C MET A 1 -49.42 27.03 26.03
N LYS A 2 -48.09 26.94 25.87
CA LYS A 2 -47.40 26.41 24.68
C LYS A 2 -46.23 25.55 25.18
N LYS A 3 -46.28 24.27 24.87
CA LYS A 3 -45.28 23.26 25.27
C LYS A 3 -44.06 23.42 24.37
N THR A 4 -42.92 23.69 24.95
CA THR A 4 -41.59 23.60 24.33
C THR A 4 -41.16 22.16 24.31
N LYS A 5 -40.87 21.60 23.14
CA LYS A 5 -40.22 20.29 22.98
C LYS A 5 -38.70 20.48 23.02
N SER A 6 -38.08 19.85 23.98
CA SER A 6 -36.64 19.69 24.10
C SER A 6 -36.14 18.72 23.02
N ILE A 7 -35.17 19.16 22.23
CA ILE A 7 -34.41 18.30 21.30
C ILE A 7 -33.18 17.83 22.09
N ALA A 8 -33.15 16.54 22.40
CA ALA A 8 -31.97 15.89 22.97
C ALA A 8 -30.89 15.75 21.88
N GLY A 9 -29.79 16.43 22.07
CA GLY A 9 -28.61 16.28 21.23
C GLY A 9 -27.97 14.93 21.48
N LEU A 10 -27.82 14.15 20.42
CA LEU A 10 -27.07 12.88 20.41
C LEU A 10 -25.58 13.24 20.36
N ALA A 11 -24.88 13.13 21.48
CA ALA A 11 -23.44 13.24 21.54
C ALA A 11 -22.83 11.97 20.93
N VAL A 12 -22.26 12.07 19.74
CA VAL A 12 -21.43 11.01 19.15
C VAL A 12 -20.12 10.99 19.92
N ALA A 13 -19.94 9.96 20.73
CA ALA A 13 -18.67 9.70 21.39
C ALA A 13 -17.64 9.26 20.32
N ILE A 14 -16.67 10.13 20.05
CA ILE A 14 -15.48 9.78 19.27
C ILE A 14 -14.61 8.89 20.18
N SER A 15 -14.64 7.58 19.96
CA SER A 15 -13.69 6.68 20.58
C SER A 15 -12.31 6.90 19.93
N ALA A 16 -11.45 7.65 20.62
CA ALA A 16 -10.03 7.64 20.32
C ALA A 16 -9.52 6.21 20.55
N ALA A 17 -9.16 5.51 19.48
CA ALA A 17 -8.49 4.23 19.57
C ALA A 17 -7.08 4.47 20.15
N LEU A 18 -6.97 4.37 21.46
CA LEU A 18 -5.68 4.23 22.13
C LEU A 18 -5.16 2.84 21.79
N PHE A 19 -4.06 2.77 21.09
CA PHE A 19 -3.32 1.53 20.88
C PHE A 19 -2.74 1.08 22.22
N PRO A 20 -3.15 -0.05 22.80
CA PRO A 20 -2.43 -0.57 23.95
C PRO A 20 -1.12 -1.16 23.46
N ALA A 21 0.00 -0.70 24.03
CA ALA A 21 1.24 -1.46 23.99
C ALA A 21 0.92 -2.92 24.37
N CYS A 22 1.63 -3.91 23.78
CA CYS A 22 1.49 -5.32 24.12
C CYS A 22 1.74 -5.52 25.64
N GLY A 23 0.75 -5.19 26.44
CA GLY A 23 0.81 -5.24 27.90
C GLY A 23 0.07 -6.45 28.43
N ASN A 24 0.75 -7.25 29.24
CA ASN A 24 0.16 -8.32 30.04
C ASN A 24 -0.93 -7.75 30.97
N SER A 25 -2.20 -7.98 30.66
CA SER A 25 -3.26 -7.92 31.67
C SER A 25 -3.90 -9.30 31.81
N SER A 26 -3.43 -10.06 32.78
CA SER A 26 -4.12 -11.24 33.29
C SER A 26 -5.35 -10.76 34.07
N LYS A 27 -6.52 -10.82 33.48
CA LYS A 27 -7.78 -10.98 34.19
C LYS A 27 -8.60 -12.04 33.49
N ASN A 28 -8.73 -13.19 34.15
CA ASN A 28 -9.67 -14.24 33.83
C ASN A 28 -11.10 -13.68 33.84
N THR A 29 -11.63 -13.42 32.64
CA THR A 29 -13.06 -13.40 32.40
C THR A 29 -13.35 -14.50 31.41
N VAL A 30 -14.16 -15.45 31.82
CA VAL A 30 -14.72 -16.51 30.98
C VAL A 30 -15.40 -15.82 29.81
N ALA A 31 -14.82 -15.94 28.61
CA ALA A 31 -15.43 -15.45 27.39
C ALA A 31 -16.64 -16.34 27.08
N GLU A 32 -17.84 -15.82 27.23
CA GLU A 32 -19.01 -16.37 26.58
C GLU A 32 -18.72 -16.48 25.08
N LYS A 33 -18.76 -17.71 24.56
CA LYS A 33 -18.76 -17.97 23.12
C LYS A 33 -19.99 -17.27 22.53
N GLN A 34 -19.80 -16.14 21.87
CA GLN A 34 -20.79 -15.65 20.93
C GLN A 34 -20.95 -16.71 19.84
N PRO A 35 -22.19 -17.09 19.48
CA PRO A 35 -22.40 -18.02 18.39
C PRO A 35 -21.84 -17.41 17.11
N ASP A 36 -21.07 -18.20 16.35
CA ASP A 36 -20.66 -17.90 14.98
C ASP A 36 -21.93 -17.71 14.11
N THR A 37 -22.51 -16.53 14.15
CA THR A 37 -23.43 -16.09 13.12
C THR A 37 -22.59 -15.85 11.88
N VAL A 38 -22.54 -16.85 11.01
CA VAL A 38 -22.12 -16.67 9.62
C VAL A 38 -22.96 -15.52 9.09
N ALA A 39 -22.37 -14.33 8.99
CA ALA A 39 -23.05 -13.19 8.40
C ALA A 39 -23.47 -13.61 7.00
N ALA A 40 -24.76 -13.60 6.73
CA ALA A 40 -25.30 -13.92 5.43
C ALA A 40 -24.51 -13.11 4.40
N VAL A 41 -23.95 -13.80 3.41
CA VAL A 41 -23.26 -13.17 2.29
C VAL A 41 -24.26 -12.20 1.69
N LYS A 42 -24.08 -10.88 1.91
CA LYS A 42 -24.90 -9.87 1.24
C LYS A 42 -24.77 -10.16 -0.24
N GLU A 43 -25.90 -10.37 -0.93
CA GLU A 43 -25.90 -10.53 -2.38
C GLU A 43 -25.08 -9.41 -3.00
N LEU A 44 -24.24 -9.79 -3.97
CA LEU A 44 -23.43 -8.83 -4.71
C LEU A 44 -24.33 -7.72 -5.21
N LEU A 45 -23.97 -6.47 -4.91
CA LEU A 45 -24.67 -5.33 -5.50
C LEU A 45 -24.66 -5.52 -7.02
N PRO A 46 -25.82 -5.48 -7.71
CA PRO A 46 -25.85 -5.64 -9.15
C PRO A 46 -24.99 -4.54 -9.78
N TYR A 47 -24.19 -4.91 -10.78
CA TYR A 47 -23.38 -3.93 -11.52
C TYR A 47 -24.30 -2.92 -12.19
N PRO A 48 -24.02 -1.61 -12.08
CA PRO A 48 -24.78 -0.60 -12.80
C PRO A 48 -24.66 -0.83 -14.31
N ASP A 49 -25.78 -0.75 -15.05
CA ASP A 49 -25.77 -0.93 -16.50
C ASP A 49 -24.77 -0.01 -17.24
N THR A 50 -24.57 1.20 -16.73
CA THR A 50 -23.60 2.17 -17.25
C THR A 50 -22.15 1.69 -17.11
N ALA A 51 -21.82 0.86 -16.12
CA ALA A 51 -20.49 0.30 -15.93
C ALA A 51 -20.15 -0.77 -16.98
N LEU A 52 -21.12 -1.56 -17.40
CA LEU A 52 -20.93 -2.64 -18.39
C LEU A 52 -20.51 -2.09 -19.76
N VAL A 53 -20.98 -0.91 -20.14
CA VAL A 53 -20.64 -0.28 -21.43
C VAL A 53 -19.15 0.07 -21.51
N SER A 54 -18.57 0.61 -20.44
CA SER A 54 -17.14 0.97 -20.43
C SER A 54 -16.23 -0.27 -20.44
N ALA A 55 -16.65 -1.39 -19.86
CA ALA A 55 -15.90 -2.64 -19.87
C ALA A 55 -15.70 -3.23 -21.27
N SER A 56 -16.53 -2.88 -22.26
CA SER A 56 -16.39 -3.31 -23.65
C SER A 56 -15.07 -2.86 -24.32
N GLN A 57 -14.39 -1.86 -23.76
CA GLN A 57 -13.08 -1.39 -24.22
C GLN A 57 -11.93 -2.28 -23.77
N ILE A 58 -12.18 -3.24 -22.88
CA ILE A 58 -11.20 -4.15 -22.34
C ILE A 58 -11.33 -5.51 -23.04
N ALA A 59 -10.33 -5.86 -23.84
CA ALA A 59 -10.18 -7.24 -24.29
C ALA A 59 -9.57 -8.05 -23.15
N SER A 60 -10.25 -9.11 -22.70
CA SER A 60 -9.82 -9.93 -21.57
C SER A 60 -9.82 -11.41 -21.89
N ASP A 61 -8.86 -12.14 -21.34
CA ASP A 61 -8.78 -13.61 -21.31
C ASP A 61 -8.74 -14.06 -19.85
N ILE A 62 -9.78 -14.77 -19.44
CA ILE A 62 -9.89 -15.33 -18.10
C ILE A 62 -9.69 -16.84 -18.21
N THR A 63 -8.60 -17.32 -17.62
CA THR A 63 -8.30 -18.75 -17.58
C THR A 63 -8.51 -19.26 -16.15
N VAL A 64 -9.34 -20.31 -16.00
CA VAL A 64 -9.52 -21.03 -14.74
C VAL A 64 -8.70 -22.31 -14.78
N PHE A 65 -7.78 -22.49 -13.84
CA PHE A 65 -6.90 -23.65 -13.72
C PHE A 65 -7.42 -24.68 -12.72
N ASP A 66 -8.09 -24.21 -11.66
CA ASP A 66 -8.68 -25.08 -10.65
C ASP A 66 -10.22 -25.05 -10.76
N THR A 67 -10.76 -26.05 -11.43
CA THR A 67 -12.21 -26.23 -11.59
C THR A 67 -12.85 -26.98 -10.42
N THR A 68 -12.06 -27.50 -9.49
CA THR A 68 -12.56 -28.21 -8.30
C THR A 68 -12.99 -27.23 -7.20
N HIS A 69 -12.48 -26.01 -7.25
CA HIS A 69 -12.83 -24.91 -6.34
C HIS A 69 -13.66 -23.87 -7.09
N ASN A 70 -14.78 -23.44 -6.51
CA ASN A 70 -15.74 -22.55 -7.19
C ASN A 70 -15.25 -21.11 -7.41
N GLY A 71 -14.07 -20.75 -6.91
CA GLY A 71 -13.46 -19.42 -7.06
C GLY A 71 -14.16 -18.30 -6.31
N ARG A 72 -15.22 -18.57 -5.55
CA ARG A 72 -15.91 -17.55 -4.77
C ARG A 72 -15.21 -17.26 -3.46
N LEU A 73 -15.21 -16.00 -3.08
CA LEU A 73 -14.71 -15.57 -1.78
C LEU A 73 -15.52 -16.25 -0.67
N THR A 74 -14.85 -16.76 0.35
CA THR A 74 -15.50 -17.39 1.51
C THR A 74 -16.13 -16.36 2.44
N THR A 75 -15.65 -15.12 2.39
CA THR A 75 -16.19 -13.97 3.11
C THR A 75 -15.94 -12.70 2.31
N LEU A 76 -16.87 -11.76 2.37
CA LEU A 76 -16.71 -10.40 1.84
C LEU A 76 -16.12 -9.44 2.88
N ARG A 77 -16.08 -9.85 4.17
CA ARG A 77 -15.47 -9.05 5.22
C ARG A 77 -13.96 -9.00 5.02
N SER A 78 -13.39 -7.83 5.19
CA SER A 78 -11.94 -7.67 5.14
C SER A 78 -11.25 -8.45 6.28
N LEU A 79 -10.21 -9.21 5.94
CA LEU A 79 -9.36 -9.89 6.92
C LEU A 79 -8.43 -8.93 7.66
N TYR A 80 -8.31 -7.69 7.19
CA TYR A 80 -7.49 -6.64 7.79
C TYR A 80 -8.26 -5.83 8.85
N ASP A 81 -9.60 -5.92 8.88
CA ASP A 81 -10.44 -5.16 9.81
C ASP A 81 -10.13 -5.52 11.26
N GLY A 82 -9.93 -4.48 12.08
CA GLY A 82 -9.63 -4.61 13.50
C GLY A 82 -8.25 -5.21 13.81
N LYS A 83 -7.40 -5.40 12.82
CA LYS A 83 -6.02 -5.87 13.01
C LYS A 83 -5.10 -4.71 13.37
N GLN A 84 -4.22 -4.95 14.34
CA GLN A 84 -3.15 -4.04 14.72
C GLN A 84 -1.88 -4.45 13.95
N GLY A 85 -1.54 -3.71 12.89
CA GLY A 85 -0.36 -3.98 12.09
C GLY A 85 -0.48 -3.50 10.64
N TRP A 86 0.65 -3.45 9.98
CA TRP A 86 0.76 -3.12 8.57
C TRP A 86 1.13 -4.39 7.82
N PHE A 87 0.12 -5.14 7.37
CA PHE A 87 0.31 -6.48 6.77
C PHE A 87 0.47 -6.48 5.27
N THR A 88 0.27 -5.35 4.62
CA THR A 88 0.37 -5.15 3.18
C THR A 88 0.65 -3.67 2.91
N PHE A 89 0.93 -3.30 1.68
CA PHE A 89 1.13 -1.89 1.32
C PHE A 89 -0.06 -1.03 1.74
N ARG A 90 0.19 0.10 2.41
CA ARG A 90 -0.79 1.00 3.02
C ARG A 90 -1.75 0.32 4.01
N GLY A 91 -1.32 -0.80 4.60
CA GLY A 91 -1.89 -1.43 5.78
C GLY A 91 -3.08 -2.35 5.57
N ASN A 92 -3.99 -2.05 4.64
CA ASN A 92 -5.25 -2.77 4.47
C ASN A 92 -5.67 -2.92 2.99
N ASN A 93 -6.83 -3.54 2.77
CA ASN A 93 -7.40 -3.76 1.45
C ASN A 93 -7.89 -2.49 0.74
N LEU A 94 -8.12 -1.39 1.45
CA LEU A 94 -8.53 -0.10 0.89
C LEU A 94 -7.32 0.79 0.55
N ARG A 95 -6.11 0.39 0.91
CA ARG A 95 -4.85 1.16 0.73
C ARG A 95 -4.90 2.56 1.35
N ASN A 96 -5.75 2.78 2.33
CA ASN A 96 -6.01 4.11 2.88
C ASN A 96 -5.20 4.43 4.15
N ALA A 97 -4.29 3.53 4.56
CA ALA A 97 -3.48 3.70 5.78
C ALA A 97 -4.36 4.10 6.98
N ASP A 98 -5.39 3.33 7.25
CA ASP A 98 -6.42 3.64 8.23
C ASP A 98 -5.88 3.79 9.67
N PHE A 99 -4.67 3.34 9.91
CA PHE A 99 -3.96 3.57 11.17
C PHE A 99 -3.08 4.81 11.04
N GLY A 100 -3.48 5.91 11.62
CA GLY A 100 -2.58 7.04 11.86
C GLY A 100 -1.67 6.73 13.06
N GLY A 101 -0.52 7.38 13.12
CA GLY A 101 0.27 7.46 14.34
C GLY A 101 -0.40 8.35 15.39
N SER A 102 0.08 8.29 16.62
CA SER A 102 -0.39 9.12 17.71
C SER A 102 0.74 9.95 18.31
N VAL A 103 0.49 11.22 18.61
CA VAL A 103 1.46 12.13 19.25
C VAL A 103 0.79 12.90 20.38
N LYS A 104 1.58 13.42 21.32
CA LYS A 104 1.09 14.28 22.39
C LYS A 104 1.25 15.75 21.98
N GLY A 105 0.16 16.51 22.04
CA GLY A 105 0.20 17.94 21.73
C GLY A 105 0.62 18.21 20.28
N THR A 106 1.41 19.26 20.08
CA THR A 106 1.98 19.63 18.78
C THR A 106 3.43 19.14 18.72
N PRO A 107 3.77 18.19 17.85
CA PRO A 107 5.14 17.72 17.71
C PRO A 107 6.02 18.81 17.11
N THR A 108 7.30 18.83 17.49
CA THR A 108 8.25 19.87 17.07
C THR A 108 9.50 19.34 16.40
N LYS A 109 9.75 18.03 16.51
CA LYS A 109 10.98 17.41 15.98
C LYS A 109 10.78 15.95 15.62
N ILE A 110 11.70 15.46 14.81
CA ILE A 110 11.86 14.05 14.45
C ILE A 110 13.23 13.60 14.96
N VAL A 111 13.27 12.52 15.72
CA VAL A 111 14.50 12.00 16.33
C VAL A 111 14.77 10.58 15.83
N GLN A 112 16.00 10.29 15.43
CA GLN A 112 16.39 8.94 15.03
C GLN A 112 16.56 8.05 16.26
N ASP A 113 15.77 6.96 16.34
CA ASP A 113 15.88 5.96 17.40
C ASP A 113 16.97 4.93 17.09
N TRP A 114 16.87 4.32 15.90
CA TRP A 114 17.85 3.34 15.43
C TRP A 114 17.96 3.35 13.89
N LYS A 115 19.03 2.75 13.42
CA LYS A 115 19.32 2.53 12.02
C LYS A 115 19.83 1.10 11.81
N PHE A 116 19.29 0.42 10.80
CA PHE A 116 19.79 -0.87 10.30
C PHE A 116 20.34 -0.70 8.88
N ILE A 117 21.40 -1.44 8.53
CA ILE A 117 22.03 -1.36 7.22
C ILE A 117 21.80 -2.69 6.48
N THR A 118 21.09 -2.63 5.35
CA THR A 118 20.87 -3.80 4.47
C THR A 118 22.16 -4.25 3.78
N GLY A 119 22.16 -5.46 3.26
CA GLY A 119 23.17 -5.90 2.32
C GLY A 119 23.24 -5.00 1.07
N PHE A 120 24.27 -5.23 0.28
CA PHE A 120 24.51 -4.50 -0.97
C PHE A 120 24.87 -5.50 -2.08
N ASP A 121 24.16 -5.43 -3.20
CA ASP A 121 24.38 -6.27 -4.37
C ASP A 121 24.98 -5.44 -5.50
N THR A 122 26.12 -5.84 -5.98
CA THR A 122 26.86 -5.17 -7.08
C THR A 122 26.54 -5.77 -8.45
N THR A 123 25.68 -6.78 -8.51
CA THR A 123 25.34 -7.42 -9.78
C THR A 123 24.75 -6.41 -10.76
N HIS A 124 25.33 -6.31 -11.93
CA HIS A 124 24.81 -5.47 -13.02
C HIS A 124 23.71 -6.23 -13.76
N THR A 125 22.50 -5.64 -13.78
CA THR A 125 21.34 -6.14 -14.53
C THR A 125 21.17 -5.34 -15.82
N GLN A 126 20.24 -5.75 -16.69
CA GLN A 126 19.86 -4.94 -17.87
C GLN A 126 19.33 -3.54 -17.47
N MET A 127 18.83 -3.39 -16.23
CA MET A 127 18.31 -2.13 -15.67
C MET A 127 19.33 -1.43 -14.78
N GLY A 128 20.62 -1.80 -14.83
CA GLY A 128 21.69 -1.26 -14.01
C GLY A 128 21.93 -2.04 -12.72
N THR A 129 22.66 -1.43 -11.78
CA THR A 129 22.96 -1.98 -10.45
C THR A 129 21.97 -1.43 -9.42
N TRP A 130 21.32 -2.30 -8.67
CA TRP A 130 20.25 -1.94 -7.75
C TRP A 130 20.71 -1.77 -6.30
N GLY A 131 21.88 -2.30 -5.95
CA GLY A 131 22.54 -2.07 -4.67
C GLY A 131 21.83 -2.66 -3.48
N GLY A 132 21.32 -1.82 -2.60
CA GLY A 132 20.61 -2.19 -1.37
C GLY A 132 19.56 -1.15 -1.00
N GLY A 133 19.07 -1.22 0.26
CA GLY A 133 17.97 -0.37 0.70
C GLY A 133 16.63 -0.80 0.13
N THR A 134 15.68 0.11 0.00
CA THR A 134 14.31 -0.15 -0.45
C THR A 134 13.93 0.74 -1.63
N GLY A 135 13.14 0.22 -2.55
CA GLY A 135 12.63 0.96 -3.69
C GLY A 135 11.42 1.84 -3.34
N TRP A 136 10.94 2.57 -4.32
CA TRP A 136 9.88 3.57 -4.15
C TRP A 136 8.50 2.98 -3.79
N THR A 137 8.19 1.77 -4.20
CA THR A 137 6.99 1.05 -3.76
C THR A 137 7.24 0.18 -2.53
N GLY A 138 8.49 0.13 -2.04
CA GLY A 138 8.86 -0.64 -0.85
C GLY A 138 8.39 0.08 0.41
N GLN A 139 7.58 -0.61 1.21
CA GLN A 139 7.13 -0.18 2.52
C GLN A 139 7.46 -1.27 3.52
N PRO A 140 7.94 -0.95 4.75
CA PRO A 140 8.03 -1.94 5.81
C PRO A 140 6.65 -2.50 6.14
N LEU A 141 6.59 -3.76 6.58
CA LEU A 141 5.45 -4.29 7.33
C LEU A 141 5.74 -4.16 8.82
N TYR A 142 4.70 -3.99 9.60
CA TYR A 142 4.77 -4.07 11.06
C TYR A 142 3.77 -5.09 11.56
N VAL A 143 4.22 -5.97 12.43
CA VAL A 143 3.38 -6.97 13.08
C VAL A 143 3.67 -7.04 14.57
N CYS A 144 2.60 -7.17 15.34
CA CYS A 144 2.66 -7.54 16.75
C CYS A 144 2.13 -8.97 16.88
N TRP A 145 3.03 -9.95 17.03
CA TRP A 145 2.69 -11.34 17.19
C TRP A 145 2.01 -11.57 18.54
N THR A 146 0.97 -12.40 18.57
CA THR A 146 0.43 -12.86 19.85
C THR A 146 1.47 -13.70 20.60
N LYS A 147 1.30 -13.83 21.90
CA LYS A 147 2.18 -14.69 22.70
C LYS A 147 2.23 -16.12 22.15
N GLU A 148 1.07 -16.67 21.79
CA GLU A 148 0.97 -18.03 21.23
C GLU A 148 1.76 -18.17 19.92
N GLN A 149 1.64 -17.18 19.01
CA GLN A 149 2.38 -17.19 17.75
C GLN A 149 3.89 -17.04 17.97
N ALA A 150 4.29 -16.16 18.88
CA ALA A 150 5.70 -15.97 19.23
C ALA A 150 6.28 -17.26 19.85
N ASP A 151 5.54 -17.94 20.72
CA ASP A 151 5.96 -19.21 21.33
C ASP A 151 6.04 -20.32 20.26
N ARG A 152 5.10 -20.37 19.32
CA ARG A 152 5.16 -21.30 18.18
C ARG A 152 6.41 -21.07 17.31
N PHE A 153 6.76 -19.83 17.02
CA PHE A 153 7.99 -19.53 16.30
C PHE A 153 9.23 -19.97 17.08
N ARG A 154 9.30 -19.71 18.38
CA ARG A 154 10.42 -20.15 19.22
C ARG A 154 10.60 -21.67 19.24
N HIS A 155 9.50 -22.40 19.09
CA HIS A 155 9.55 -23.86 19.05
C HIS A 155 9.93 -24.40 17.67
N ASN A 156 9.43 -23.80 16.59
CA ASN A 156 9.48 -24.40 15.25
C ASN A 156 10.51 -23.73 14.32
N SER A 157 10.79 -22.43 14.48
CA SER A 157 11.64 -21.72 13.54
C SER A 157 13.11 -21.81 13.90
N PRO A 158 13.97 -22.37 13.02
CA PRO A 158 15.41 -22.44 13.27
C PRO A 158 16.11 -21.09 13.05
N ALA A 159 15.40 -20.09 12.54
CA ALA A 159 15.99 -18.85 12.07
C ALA A 159 15.93 -17.70 13.08
N LEU A 160 15.32 -17.90 14.26
CA LEU A 160 15.21 -16.84 15.26
C LEU A 160 16.58 -16.47 15.83
N THR A 161 16.78 -15.18 16.07
CA THR A 161 17.93 -14.65 16.79
C THR A 161 17.58 -14.44 18.28
N PRO A 162 18.59 -14.20 19.15
CA PRO A 162 18.31 -13.81 20.54
C PRO A 162 17.52 -12.50 20.68
N ASP A 163 17.54 -11.65 19.66
CA ASP A 163 16.82 -10.36 19.64
C ASP A 163 15.37 -10.50 19.16
N PHE A 164 14.84 -11.73 18.93
CA PHE A 164 13.45 -11.93 18.54
C PHE A 164 12.48 -11.40 19.60
N GLY A 165 11.61 -10.49 19.16
CA GLY A 165 10.54 -9.91 19.98
C GLY A 165 9.18 -10.09 19.32
N GLN A 166 8.10 -9.82 20.06
CA GLN A 166 6.74 -9.89 19.53
C GLN A 166 6.46 -8.83 18.47
N GLN A 167 7.13 -7.66 18.56
CA GLN A 167 6.98 -6.58 17.58
C GLN A 167 8.09 -6.69 16.54
N GLU A 168 7.69 -6.94 15.32
CA GLU A 168 8.61 -7.16 14.20
C GLU A 168 8.34 -6.20 13.03
N ILE A 169 9.42 -5.72 12.43
CA ILE A 169 9.44 -5.06 11.13
C ILE A 169 9.90 -6.09 10.09
N ILE A 170 9.15 -6.23 9.02
CA ILE A 170 9.52 -7.06 7.87
C ILE A 170 9.71 -6.14 6.67
N ILE A 171 10.89 -6.17 6.06
CA ILE A 171 11.19 -5.28 4.94
C ILE A 171 12.01 -6.00 3.88
N SER A 172 11.52 -5.90 2.64
CA SER A 172 12.18 -6.45 1.47
C SER A 172 13.07 -5.40 0.80
N SER A 173 14.20 -5.83 0.24
CA SER A 173 15.27 -4.95 -0.18
C SER A 173 15.68 -5.17 -1.64
N LEU A 174 16.20 -4.11 -2.25
CA LEU A 174 16.78 -4.11 -3.59
C LEU A 174 18.02 -5.02 -3.72
N CYS A 175 18.66 -5.45 -2.61
CA CYS A 175 19.72 -6.45 -2.66
C CYS A 175 19.21 -7.90 -2.78
N GLY A 176 17.89 -8.12 -2.94
CA GLY A 176 17.31 -9.45 -3.08
C GLY A 176 17.19 -10.20 -1.75
N ARG A 177 17.00 -9.48 -0.65
CA ARG A 177 16.79 -10.05 0.68
C ARG A 177 15.57 -9.46 1.36
N THR A 178 14.90 -10.27 2.17
CA THR A 178 13.88 -9.85 3.12
C THR A 178 14.45 -9.91 4.53
N TYR A 179 14.40 -8.80 5.24
CA TYR A 179 14.91 -8.62 6.60
C TYR A 179 13.78 -8.62 7.61
N PHE A 180 14.09 -9.07 8.80
CA PHE A 180 13.19 -9.13 9.95
C PHE A 180 13.87 -8.44 11.13
N LEU A 181 13.31 -7.35 11.59
CA LEU A 181 13.95 -6.52 12.61
C LEU A 181 13.05 -6.41 13.84
N ASN A 182 13.65 -6.50 15.01
CA ASN A 182 12.97 -6.17 16.25
C ASN A 182 12.60 -4.68 16.24
N PHE A 183 11.32 -4.38 16.38
CA PHE A 183 10.82 -3.01 16.29
C PHE A 183 11.48 -2.06 17.32
N GLN A 184 11.79 -2.57 18.54
CA GLN A 184 12.34 -1.75 19.60
C GLN A 184 13.84 -1.47 19.42
N THR A 185 14.60 -2.46 18.95
CA THR A 185 16.06 -2.39 18.94
C THR A 185 16.68 -2.17 17.56
N GLY A 186 15.94 -2.42 16.49
CA GLY A 186 16.44 -2.40 15.11
C GLY A 186 17.40 -3.54 14.76
N LYS A 187 17.61 -4.49 15.65
CA LYS A 187 18.44 -5.67 15.39
C LYS A 187 17.64 -6.76 14.67
N GLU A 188 18.33 -7.63 13.94
CA GLU A 188 17.66 -8.76 13.29
C GLU A 188 16.99 -9.67 14.31
N SER A 189 15.70 -9.85 14.19
CA SER A 189 14.87 -10.78 15.00
C SER A 189 14.88 -12.18 14.43
N ARG A 190 15.11 -12.31 13.12
CA ARG A 190 15.27 -13.55 12.38
C ARG A 190 16.40 -13.39 11.37
N GLN A 191 17.00 -14.50 10.94
CA GLN A 191 17.90 -14.50 9.80
C GLN A 191 17.18 -13.96 8.56
N SER A 192 17.83 -13.09 7.78
CA SER A 192 17.27 -12.60 6.52
C SER A 192 17.13 -13.73 5.51
N ILE A 193 16.12 -13.64 4.65
CA ILE A 193 15.88 -14.62 3.57
C ILE A 193 16.41 -14.06 2.26
N ASP A 194 17.29 -14.83 1.60
CA ASP A 194 17.74 -14.53 0.25
C ASP A 194 16.67 -14.98 -0.75
N VAL A 195 16.14 -14.03 -1.51
CA VAL A 195 15.18 -14.28 -2.60
C VAL A 195 15.79 -14.01 -3.97
N THR A 196 17.09 -13.76 -4.03
CA THR A 196 17.92 -13.65 -5.24
C THR A 196 17.70 -12.35 -6.01
N ASN A 197 16.52 -12.13 -6.56
CA ASN A 197 16.21 -10.96 -7.37
C ASN A 197 15.84 -9.76 -6.49
N PRO A 198 16.22 -8.52 -6.87
CA PRO A 198 15.79 -7.30 -6.20
C PRO A 198 14.29 -7.22 -6.01
N ILE A 199 13.87 -6.71 -4.87
CA ILE A 199 12.46 -6.46 -4.54
C ILE A 199 12.27 -4.94 -4.49
N LYS A 200 11.44 -4.38 -5.39
CA LYS A 200 11.05 -2.98 -5.40
C LYS A 200 9.81 -2.75 -4.53
N GLY A 201 8.87 -3.69 -4.59
CA GLY A 201 7.56 -3.60 -3.98
C GLY A 201 7.50 -3.99 -2.51
N THR A 202 6.34 -3.82 -1.93
CA THR A 202 6.03 -4.21 -0.56
C THR A 202 5.57 -5.67 -0.51
N SER A 203 6.20 -6.45 0.35
CA SER A 203 5.72 -7.80 0.70
C SER A 203 4.34 -7.73 1.37
N SER A 204 3.67 -8.87 1.52
CA SER A 204 2.41 -8.94 2.26
C SER A 204 2.45 -10.12 3.23
N LEU A 205 2.02 -9.88 4.46
CA LEU A 205 1.83 -10.90 5.49
C LEU A 205 0.36 -11.32 5.49
N ASP A 206 0.12 -12.63 5.65
CA ASP A 206 -1.25 -13.11 5.82
C ASP A 206 -1.92 -12.46 7.05
N PRO A 207 -3.01 -11.72 6.88
CA PRO A 207 -3.67 -11.01 7.98
C PRO A 207 -4.30 -11.94 9.02
N THR A 208 -4.43 -13.25 8.75
CA THR A 208 -4.81 -14.25 9.77
C THR A 208 -3.67 -14.57 10.73
N LEU A 209 -2.46 -14.03 10.46
CA LEU A 209 -1.25 -14.27 11.21
C LEU A 209 -0.83 -15.76 11.23
N SER A 210 -1.10 -16.47 10.13
CA SER A 210 -0.66 -17.85 9.92
C SER A 210 0.86 -18.01 9.91
N GLY A 211 1.58 -16.93 9.57
CA GLY A 211 3.02 -16.91 9.33
C GLY A 211 3.39 -16.94 7.85
N ASN A 212 2.42 -16.90 6.94
CA ASN A 212 2.67 -16.84 5.50
C ASN A 212 3.08 -15.42 5.09
N LEU A 213 4.22 -15.29 4.45
CA LEU A 213 4.75 -14.06 3.87
C LEU A 213 4.81 -14.20 2.35
N TYR A 214 4.30 -13.20 1.62
CA TYR A 214 4.27 -13.16 0.17
C TYR A 214 5.24 -12.09 -0.33
N VAL A 215 6.17 -12.47 -1.22
CA VAL A 215 7.25 -11.60 -1.71
C VAL A 215 7.30 -11.61 -3.23
N GLY A 216 7.11 -10.44 -3.85
CA GLY A 216 7.23 -10.24 -5.29
C GLY A 216 8.62 -9.79 -5.68
N GLN A 217 9.22 -10.44 -6.69
CA GLN A 217 10.50 -10.01 -7.26
C GLN A 217 10.28 -8.96 -8.33
N GLY A 218 11.09 -7.89 -8.34
CA GLY A 218 10.92 -6.75 -9.24
C GLY A 218 11.87 -6.74 -10.43
N ILE A 219 13.16 -7.01 -10.21
CA ILE A 219 14.19 -6.88 -11.24
C ILE A 219 14.88 -8.22 -11.50
N PRO A 220 14.99 -8.67 -12.76
CA PRO A 220 15.61 -9.95 -13.07
C PRO A 220 17.15 -9.85 -13.00
N LYS A 221 17.77 -10.37 -11.95
CA LYS A 221 19.16 -10.84 -11.92
C LYS A 221 19.25 -12.23 -12.53
N THR A 222 18.34 -13.08 -12.11
CA THR A 222 18.12 -14.43 -12.65
C THR A 222 16.68 -14.57 -13.12
N LYS A 223 16.46 -15.36 -14.14
CA LYS A 223 15.11 -15.64 -14.64
C LYS A 223 14.70 -17.07 -14.25
N PRO A 224 13.42 -17.30 -13.99
CA PRO A 224 12.31 -16.35 -14.03
C PRO A 224 12.27 -15.44 -12.81
N VAL A 225 11.67 -14.24 -12.97
CA VAL A 225 11.21 -13.39 -11.86
C VAL A 225 9.92 -13.98 -11.31
N CYS A 226 9.83 -14.15 -10.00
CA CYS A 226 8.79 -14.96 -9.35
C CYS A 226 7.98 -14.19 -8.32
N GLN A 227 6.77 -14.67 -8.11
CA GLN A 227 5.97 -14.48 -6.90
C GLN A 227 6.31 -15.62 -5.94
N LEU A 228 6.58 -15.31 -4.69
CA LEU A 228 7.05 -16.27 -3.70
C LEU A 228 6.11 -16.31 -2.49
N ALA A 229 5.89 -17.50 -1.91
CA ALA A 229 5.39 -17.63 -0.55
C ALA A 229 6.47 -18.22 0.35
N ILE A 230 6.54 -17.72 1.57
CA ILE A 230 7.52 -18.10 2.60
C ILE A 230 6.75 -18.40 3.88
N ASP A 231 7.00 -19.54 4.48
CA ASP A 231 6.48 -19.90 5.79
C ASP A 231 7.45 -19.44 6.89
N LEU A 232 7.06 -18.45 7.67
CA LEU A 232 7.86 -17.94 8.78
C LEU A 232 7.96 -18.92 9.97
N ASN A 233 7.13 -19.96 10.01
CA ASN A 233 7.26 -21.02 11.03
C ASN A 233 8.49 -21.89 10.78
N THR A 234 8.74 -22.26 9.53
CA THR A 234 9.89 -23.06 9.11
C THR A 234 11.02 -22.24 8.50
N HIS A 235 10.74 -20.99 8.13
CA HIS A 235 11.63 -20.08 7.43
C HIS A 235 11.98 -20.55 6.01
N GLU A 236 11.08 -21.29 5.39
CA GLU A 236 11.26 -21.91 4.07
C GLU A 236 10.40 -21.28 3.00
N ARG A 237 10.89 -21.31 1.77
CA ARG A 237 10.09 -20.96 0.58
C ARG A 237 9.18 -22.14 0.25
N THR A 238 7.87 -21.91 0.32
CA THR A 238 6.84 -22.94 0.10
C THR A 238 6.20 -22.85 -1.29
N PHE A 239 6.38 -21.71 -1.98
CA PHE A 239 5.86 -21.49 -3.33
C PHE A 239 6.77 -20.59 -4.16
N SER A 240 6.81 -20.86 -5.48
CA SER A 240 7.43 -20.02 -6.50
C SER A 240 6.64 -20.14 -7.81
N SER A 241 6.17 -19.02 -8.37
CA SER A 241 5.31 -19.02 -9.55
C SER A 241 5.99 -19.49 -10.84
N GLY A 242 7.29 -19.28 -10.95
CA GLY A 242 7.97 -19.45 -12.22
C GLY A 242 7.61 -18.38 -13.27
N ALA A 243 7.95 -18.65 -14.54
CA ALA A 243 7.57 -17.80 -15.68
C ALA A 243 6.11 -18.05 -16.09
N ASP A 244 5.41 -17.00 -16.55
CA ASP A 244 4.11 -17.15 -17.20
C ASP A 244 4.27 -17.06 -18.73
N PRO A 245 4.30 -18.19 -19.47
CA PRO A 245 4.47 -18.18 -20.91
C PRO A 245 3.25 -17.65 -21.68
N LYS A 246 2.10 -17.48 -21.00
CA LYS A 246 0.87 -16.96 -21.58
C LYS A 246 0.69 -15.46 -21.35
N ALA A 247 1.59 -14.81 -20.61
CA ALA A 247 1.53 -13.36 -20.40
C ALA A 247 1.59 -12.62 -21.74
N TRP A 248 0.76 -11.58 -21.88
CA TRP A 248 0.70 -10.81 -23.12
C TRP A 248 1.79 -9.74 -23.22
N ARG A 249 2.42 -9.41 -22.10
CA ARG A 249 3.59 -8.52 -22.01
C ARG A 249 4.80 -9.34 -21.59
N GLY A 250 5.91 -9.17 -22.30
CA GLY A 250 7.14 -9.95 -22.06
C GLY A 250 7.95 -9.54 -20.82
N TRP A 251 7.65 -8.38 -20.23
CA TRP A 251 8.27 -7.92 -18.99
C TRP A 251 7.53 -8.54 -17.80
N ALA A 252 8.28 -9.17 -16.90
CA ALA A 252 7.73 -9.71 -15.66
C ALA A 252 8.42 -9.06 -14.47
N ALA A 253 7.62 -8.36 -13.65
CA ALA A 253 7.96 -7.90 -12.33
C ALA A 253 6.68 -7.95 -11.47
N TYR A 254 6.83 -8.08 -10.17
CA TYR A 254 5.72 -8.23 -9.23
C TYR A 254 5.87 -7.24 -8.08
N ASP A 255 5.81 -5.95 -8.43
CA ASP A 255 5.98 -4.84 -7.48
C ASP A 255 4.71 -4.53 -6.69
N SER A 256 3.54 -4.89 -7.24
CA SER A 256 2.26 -4.84 -6.53
C SER A 256 2.31 -5.65 -5.23
N SER A 257 1.95 -5.03 -4.11
CA SER A 257 1.77 -5.76 -2.85
C SER A 257 0.52 -6.65 -2.94
N PRO A 258 0.65 -7.98 -2.78
CA PRO A 258 -0.49 -8.89 -2.88
C PRO A 258 -1.51 -8.66 -1.79
N LEU A 259 -2.77 -9.06 -2.05
CA LEU A 259 -3.90 -8.82 -1.17
C LEU A 259 -4.64 -10.12 -0.88
N ALA A 260 -4.67 -10.52 0.39
CA ALA A 260 -5.39 -11.70 0.85
C ALA A 260 -6.85 -11.35 1.15
N ILE A 261 -7.80 -11.96 0.44
CA ILE A 261 -9.23 -11.72 0.59
C ILE A 261 -10.01 -13.04 0.46
N GLY A 262 -10.83 -13.36 1.44
CA GLY A 262 -11.80 -14.45 1.37
C GLY A 262 -11.22 -15.81 0.98
N GLY A 263 -10.02 -16.14 1.48
CA GLY A 263 -9.33 -17.41 1.19
C GLY A 263 -8.44 -17.37 -0.07
N PHE A 264 -8.41 -16.25 -0.79
CA PHE A 264 -7.59 -16.07 -1.98
C PHE A 264 -6.55 -14.97 -1.81
N LEU A 265 -5.45 -15.10 -2.57
CA LEU A 265 -4.45 -14.06 -2.74
C LEU A 265 -4.55 -13.50 -4.16
N PHE A 266 -4.78 -12.19 -4.26
CA PHE A 266 -4.80 -11.46 -5.53
C PHE A 266 -3.47 -10.76 -5.74
N TRP A 267 -2.85 -10.97 -6.90
CA TRP A 267 -1.52 -10.47 -7.18
C TRP A 267 -1.38 -9.96 -8.61
N PRO A 268 -1.47 -8.67 -8.84
CA PRO A 268 -1.16 -8.06 -10.13
C PRO A 268 0.31 -8.19 -10.50
N GLY A 269 0.61 -8.23 -11.79
CA GLY A 269 1.96 -8.24 -12.31
C GLY A 269 2.16 -7.28 -13.47
N GLU A 270 3.38 -6.79 -13.63
CA GLU A 270 3.75 -5.94 -14.76
C GLU A 270 3.72 -6.67 -16.11
N ASN A 271 3.50 -7.96 -16.11
CA ASN A 271 3.25 -8.74 -17.31
C ASN A 271 1.80 -8.64 -17.82
N GLY A 272 0.98 -7.75 -17.26
CA GLY A 272 -0.41 -7.53 -17.66
C GLY A 272 -1.35 -8.64 -17.23
N THR A 273 -1.03 -9.34 -16.13
CA THR A 273 -1.83 -10.45 -15.61
C THR A 273 -2.19 -10.20 -14.15
N ILE A 274 -3.46 -10.37 -13.81
CA ILE A 274 -3.91 -10.45 -12.44
C ILE A 274 -4.02 -11.93 -12.07
N TYR A 275 -3.25 -12.34 -11.09
CA TYR A 275 -3.25 -13.72 -10.58
C TYR A 275 -4.17 -13.83 -9.37
N LYS A 276 -4.97 -14.89 -9.33
CA LYS A 276 -5.79 -15.28 -8.19
C LYS A 276 -5.35 -16.65 -7.74
N TYR A 277 -4.74 -16.70 -6.56
CA TYR A 277 -4.29 -17.93 -5.93
C TYR A 277 -5.24 -18.35 -4.82
N LEU A 278 -5.53 -19.63 -4.69
CA LEU A 278 -6.11 -20.20 -3.49
C LEU A 278 -5.00 -20.34 -2.44
N ILE A 279 -5.21 -19.81 -1.24
CA ILE A 279 -4.30 -19.98 -0.10
C ILE A 279 -4.58 -21.37 0.51
N THR A 280 -3.58 -22.26 0.48
CA THR A 280 -3.72 -23.64 0.95
C THR A 280 -2.64 -23.92 2.01
N GLY A 281 -2.99 -23.75 3.27
CA GLY A 281 -2.03 -23.89 4.37
C GLY A 281 -0.93 -22.84 4.25
N ASN A 282 0.33 -23.28 4.06
CA ASN A 282 1.50 -22.42 3.91
C ASN A 282 1.96 -22.21 2.45
N THR A 283 1.14 -22.61 1.47
CA THR A 283 1.48 -22.51 0.04
C THR A 283 0.33 -21.91 -0.77
N LEU A 284 0.58 -21.71 -2.06
CA LEU A 284 -0.37 -21.14 -3.01
C LEU A 284 -0.67 -22.13 -4.13
N LYS A 285 -1.94 -22.18 -4.55
CA LYS A 285 -2.36 -22.89 -5.75
C LYS A 285 -2.98 -21.90 -6.73
N LEU A 286 -2.47 -21.82 -7.96
CA LEU A 286 -3.05 -20.95 -8.97
C LEU A 286 -4.49 -21.40 -9.27
N HIS A 287 -5.46 -20.53 -9.00
CA HIS A 287 -6.87 -20.78 -9.27
C HIS A 287 -7.26 -20.24 -10.65
N SER A 288 -7.01 -18.95 -10.89
CA SER A 288 -7.37 -18.30 -12.16
C SER A 288 -6.51 -17.07 -12.44
N THR A 289 -6.53 -16.63 -13.71
CA THR A 289 -5.85 -15.42 -14.17
C THR A 289 -6.78 -14.58 -15.03
N LEU A 290 -6.63 -13.25 -14.91
CA LEU A 290 -7.14 -12.28 -15.87
C LEU A 290 -5.95 -11.70 -16.63
N ARG A 291 -5.89 -11.90 -17.95
CA ARG A 291 -5.04 -11.17 -18.87
C ARG A 291 -5.89 -10.16 -19.61
N TYR A 292 -5.39 -8.96 -19.79
CA TYR A 292 -6.19 -7.92 -20.41
C TYR A 292 -5.39 -7.04 -21.35
N ARG A 293 -6.08 -6.42 -22.28
CA ARG A 293 -5.61 -5.33 -23.13
C ARG A 293 -6.62 -4.22 -23.10
N CYS A 294 -6.13 -3.00 -23.09
CA CYS A 294 -6.97 -1.83 -23.22
C CYS A 294 -6.51 -1.01 -24.42
N LYS A 295 -7.44 -0.60 -25.28
CA LYS A 295 -7.12 0.15 -26.52
C LYS A 295 -6.04 -0.53 -27.38
N GLY A 296 -6.04 -1.86 -27.44
CA GLY A 296 -5.07 -2.66 -28.22
C GLY A 296 -3.66 -2.75 -27.61
N ARG A 297 -3.42 -2.19 -26.42
CA ARG A 297 -2.14 -2.26 -25.71
C ARG A 297 -2.18 -3.30 -24.58
N SER A 298 -1.04 -3.86 -24.26
CA SER A 298 -0.84 -4.76 -23.12
C SER A 298 -0.08 -4.02 -22.03
N PRO A 299 -0.76 -3.35 -21.10
CA PRO A 299 -0.12 -2.60 -20.03
C PRO A 299 0.38 -3.54 -18.94
N GLY A 300 1.21 -3.02 -18.03
CA GLY A 300 1.61 -3.69 -16.80
C GLY A 300 1.01 -3.02 -15.58
N VAL A 301 0.96 -3.74 -14.46
CA VAL A 301 0.44 -3.23 -13.20
C VAL A 301 1.58 -3.17 -12.18
N GLU A 302 2.00 -1.95 -11.82
CA GLU A 302 3.03 -1.70 -10.80
C GLU A 302 2.38 -1.36 -9.45
N ASN A 303 1.28 -0.61 -9.47
CA ASN A 303 0.58 -0.24 -8.25
C ASN A 303 -0.09 -1.42 -7.54
N SER A 304 -0.40 -1.22 -6.27
CA SER A 304 -1.05 -2.25 -5.46
C SER A 304 -2.56 -2.18 -5.59
N LEU A 305 -3.16 -3.33 -5.93
CA LEU A 305 -4.61 -3.53 -5.98
C LEU A 305 -5.30 -3.08 -4.68
N CYS A 306 -6.41 -2.34 -4.77
CA CYS A 306 -7.33 -2.16 -3.66
C CYS A 306 -8.65 -2.90 -3.89
N ALA A 307 -9.38 -3.19 -2.81
CA ALA A 307 -10.59 -4.01 -2.90
C ALA A 307 -11.60 -3.69 -1.78
N TYR A 308 -12.87 -3.83 -2.13
CA TYR A 308 -13.99 -3.76 -1.19
C TYR A 308 -15.09 -4.74 -1.61
N ASN A 309 -15.57 -5.56 -0.69
CA ASN A 309 -16.48 -6.67 -0.99
C ASN A 309 -15.91 -7.56 -2.11
N ASN A 310 -16.64 -7.73 -3.21
CA ASN A 310 -16.18 -8.47 -4.39
C ASN A 310 -15.59 -7.59 -5.49
N TYR A 311 -15.43 -6.30 -5.28
CA TYR A 311 -14.83 -5.39 -6.24
C TYR A 311 -13.33 -5.23 -6.00
N GLY A 312 -12.54 -5.32 -7.05
CA GLY A 312 -11.13 -4.99 -7.07
C GLY A 312 -10.85 -3.86 -8.06
N TRP A 313 -9.91 -2.98 -7.73
CA TRP A 313 -9.48 -1.87 -8.57
C TRP A 313 -7.97 -1.81 -8.65
N PHE A 314 -7.47 -1.55 -9.83
CA PHE A 314 -6.05 -1.29 -10.08
C PHE A 314 -5.88 -0.22 -11.16
N GLY A 315 -4.75 0.48 -11.12
CA GLY A 315 -4.25 1.30 -12.21
C GLY A 315 -3.21 0.53 -13.02
N ASP A 316 -2.89 1.02 -14.20
CA ASP A 316 -1.83 0.41 -15.00
C ASP A 316 -0.96 1.48 -15.68
N ASN A 317 0.19 1.05 -16.22
CA ASN A 317 1.10 1.93 -16.94
C ASN A 317 0.58 2.35 -18.32
N GLY A 318 -0.64 1.96 -18.68
CA GLY A 318 -1.41 2.44 -19.81
C GLY A 318 -2.27 3.65 -19.51
N GLY A 319 -2.39 4.05 -18.24
CA GLY A 319 -3.28 5.09 -17.77
C GLY A 319 -4.71 4.61 -17.53
N ASN A 320 -4.91 3.30 -17.40
CA ASN A 320 -6.25 2.77 -17.20
C ASN A 320 -6.50 2.52 -15.70
N ILE A 321 -7.66 2.94 -15.21
CA ILE A 321 -8.21 2.48 -13.94
C ILE A 321 -9.26 1.44 -14.28
N ILE A 322 -9.10 0.24 -13.76
CA ILE A 322 -9.96 -0.91 -14.08
C ILE A 322 -10.58 -1.44 -12.81
N CYS A 323 -11.91 -1.60 -12.85
CA CYS A 323 -12.67 -2.36 -11.87
C CYS A 323 -12.93 -3.77 -12.39
N PHE A 324 -12.79 -4.77 -11.53
CA PHE A 324 -13.12 -6.15 -11.87
C PHE A 324 -13.76 -6.87 -10.68
N ASP A 325 -14.49 -7.94 -10.97
CA ASP A 325 -15.11 -8.80 -9.97
C ASP A 325 -14.09 -9.80 -9.41
N LEU A 326 -13.86 -9.82 -8.11
CA LEU A 326 -12.90 -10.70 -7.44
C LEU A 326 -13.28 -12.19 -7.51
N ASN A 327 -14.55 -12.52 -7.67
CA ASN A 327 -14.99 -13.90 -7.78
C ASN A 327 -14.67 -14.47 -9.17
N THR A 328 -15.05 -13.73 -10.22
CA THR A 328 -14.98 -14.17 -11.61
C THR A 328 -13.80 -13.64 -12.40
N LEU A 329 -13.10 -12.62 -11.88
CA LEU A 329 -12.06 -11.82 -12.54
C LEU A 329 -12.56 -11.01 -13.75
N ARG A 330 -13.88 -10.95 -14.00
CA ARG A 330 -14.43 -10.20 -15.14
C ARG A 330 -14.28 -8.70 -14.91
N PRO A 331 -13.75 -7.95 -15.91
CA PRO A 331 -13.79 -6.49 -15.88
C PRO A 331 -15.23 -5.98 -15.79
N ILE A 332 -15.45 -4.96 -14.95
CA ILE A 332 -16.75 -4.34 -14.71
C ILE A 332 -16.82 -2.99 -15.43
N TRP A 333 -15.82 -2.13 -15.22
CA TRP A 333 -15.70 -0.86 -15.88
C TRP A 333 -14.24 -0.43 -16.06
N HIS A 334 -14.02 0.55 -16.90
CA HIS A 334 -12.74 1.16 -17.23
C HIS A 334 -12.88 2.69 -17.24
N TYR A 335 -11.89 3.35 -16.67
CA TYR A 335 -11.71 4.80 -16.74
C TYR A 335 -10.33 5.12 -17.31
N ASP A 336 -10.26 6.04 -18.28
CA ASP A 336 -9.02 6.50 -18.88
C ASP A 336 -8.46 7.69 -18.10
N ASN A 337 -7.39 7.46 -17.33
CA ASN A 337 -6.68 8.49 -16.57
C ASN A 337 -5.46 9.06 -17.32
N HIS A 338 -5.44 8.87 -18.63
CA HIS A 338 -4.57 9.47 -19.64
C HIS A 338 -3.13 8.97 -19.66
N ASP A 339 -2.45 8.78 -18.53
CA ASP A 339 -1.03 8.43 -18.46
C ASP A 339 -0.73 7.45 -17.33
N ASP A 340 0.49 6.98 -17.21
CA ASP A 340 0.97 5.96 -16.30
C ASP A 340 0.51 6.20 -14.85
N ILE A 341 0.08 5.11 -14.18
CA ILE A 341 -0.44 5.15 -12.81
C ILE A 341 0.39 4.24 -11.93
N ASP A 342 1.46 4.78 -11.36
CA ASP A 342 2.32 4.08 -10.42
C ASP A 342 1.81 4.18 -8.98
N GLY A 343 1.29 5.33 -8.59
CA GLY A 343 0.66 5.53 -7.28
C GLY A 343 -0.53 4.59 -7.08
N SER A 344 -0.57 3.85 -5.96
CA SER A 344 -1.68 2.94 -5.69
C SER A 344 -2.98 3.71 -5.47
N ILE A 345 -4.08 3.12 -5.97
CA ILE A 345 -5.42 3.66 -5.79
C ILE A 345 -5.80 3.54 -4.31
N VAL A 346 -6.34 4.61 -3.76
CA VAL A 346 -6.88 4.64 -2.40
C VAL A 346 -8.39 4.60 -2.45
N CYS A 347 -9.00 3.81 -1.58
CA CYS A 347 -10.45 3.71 -1.44
C CYS A 347 -10.90 4.22 -0.07
N GLU A 348 -11.96 5.03 -0.05
CA GLU A 348 -12.73 5.36 1.15
C GLU A 348 -14.18 4.89 0.97
N ILE A 349 -14.77 4.35 2.03
CA ILE A 349 -16.18 3.95 2.03
C ILE A 349 -16.98 5.06 2.71
N ILE A 350 -17.90 5.65 1.96
CA ILE A 350 -18.81 6.69 2.45
C ILE A 350 -20.24 6.24 2.12
N ASP A 351 -21.07 6.07 3.14
CA ASP A 351 -22.46 5.60 3.00
C ASP A 351 -22.57 4.31 2.16
N ASP A 352 -21.72 3.32 2.45
CA ASP A 352 -21.58 2.04 1.74
C ASP A 352 -21.11 2.15 0.25
N VAL A 353 -20.76 3.33 -0.21
CA VAL A 353 -20.22 3.56 -1.55
C VAL A 353 -18.69 3.69 -1.50
N PRO A 354 -17.93 2.88 -2.25
CA PRO A 354 -16.50 3.05 -2.39
C PRO A 354 -16.19 4.26 -3.29
N TYR A 355 -15.36 5.17 -2.81
CA TYR A 355 -14.79 6.27 -3.59
C TYR A 355 -13.30 6.06 -3.76
N LEU A 356 -12.83 6.16 -4.99
CA LEU A 356 -11.45 5.92 -5.37
C LEU A 356 -10.72 7.24 -5.62
N TYR A 357 -9.47 7.31 -5.17
CA TYR A 357 -8.58 8.42 -5.47
C TYR A 357 -7.35 7.87 -6.20
N ALA A 358 -7.05 8.41 -7.37
CA ALA A 358 -5.91 8.03 -8.19
C ALA A 358 -5.34 9.24 -8.93
N GLY A 359 -4.07 9.18 -9.28
CA GLY A 359 -3.43 10.18 -10.12
C GLY A 359 -2.46 9.53 -11.09
N CYS A 360 -2.13 10.22 -12.17
CA CYS A 360 -1.16 9.73 -13.15
C CYS A 360 0.13 10.55 -13.14
N GLU A 361 1.12 9.99 -13.79
CA GLU A 361 2.39 10.63 -14.10
C GLU A 361 2.31 11.46 -15.39
N VAL A 362 3.45 12.04 -15.78
CA VAL A 362 3.67 12.67 -17.08
C VAL A 362 4.77 11.87 -17.79
N ASP A 363 4.43 10.65 -18.20
CA ASP A 363 5.37 9.76 -18.93
C ASP A 363 5.23 9.91 -20.45
N ARG A 364 4.02 9.78 -21.00
CA ARG A 364 3.76 9.74 -22.44
C ARG A 364 3.32 11.07 -23.03
N GLN A 365 3.02 12.03 -22.20
CA GLN A 365 2.54 13.35 -22.61
C GLN A 365 3.68 14.25 -23.15
N GLY A 366 4.94 13.76 -23.19
CA GLY A 366 6.11 14.54 -23.55
C GLY A 366 6.74 15.23 -22.33
N ASP A 367 7.53 16.29 -22.57
CA ASP A 367 8.26 16.98 -21.49
C ASP A 367 7.34 17.84 -20.60
N ASN A 368 6.16 18.17 -21.08
CA ASN A 368 5.16 18.96 -20.37
C ASN A 368 3.81 18.27 -20.50
N GLY A 369 3.14 18.06 -19.38
CA GLY A 369 1.85 17.40 -19.35
C GLY A 369 1.06 17.72 -18.09
N PHE A 370 0.10 16.88 -17.80
CA PHE A 370 -0.78 17.05 -16.65
C PHE A 370 -0.86 15.76 -15.83
N CYS A 371 -0.64 15.88 -14.53
CA CYS A 371 -1.15 14.89 -13.59
C CYS A 371 -2.66 15.04 -13.50
N HIS A 372 -3.39 13.99 -13.87
CA HIS A 372 -4.84 13.90 -13.70
C HIS A 372 -5.14 13.24 -12.37
N PHE A 373 -5.43 14.04 -11.35
CA PHE A 373 -5.81 13.54 -10.04
C PHE A 373 -7.33 13.49 -9.93
N VAL A 374 -7.88 12.29 -9.75
CA VAL A 374 -9.32 12.02 -9.85
C VAL A 374 -9.89 11.42 -8.58
N LYS A 375 -11.17 11.71 -8.32
CA LYS A 375 -12.04 10.94 -7.43
C LYS A 375 -13.12 10.27 -8.28
N LEU A 376 -13.22 8.95 -8.20
CA LEU A 376 -14.21 8.15 -8.92
C LEU A 376 -15.20 7.51 -7.95
N ASN A 377 -16.44 7.33 -8.39
CA ASN A 377 -17.35 6.38 -7.76
C ASN A 377 -16.88 4.96 -8.11
N GLY A 378 -16.47 4.16 -7.12
CA GLY A 378 -15.89 2.84 -7.32
C GLY A 378 -16.85 1.82 -7.91
N LEU A 379 -18.16 1.98 -7.72
CA LEU A 379 -19.16 1.08 -8.31
C LEU A 379 -19.37 1.34 -9.80
N THR A 380 -19.35 2.62 -10.22
CA THR A 380 -19.73 3.03 -11.58
C THR A 380 -18.56 3.44 -12.46
N GLY A 381 -17.41 3.81 -11.89
CA GLY A 381 -16.28 4.40 -12.60
C GLY A 381 -16.51 5.86 -13.00
N GLN A 382 -17.64 6.46 -12.63
CA GLN A 382 -17.93 7.86 -12.96
C GLN A 382 -17.08 8.81 -12.12
N PRO A 383 -16.47 9.86 -12.73
CA PRO A 383 -15.72 10.85 -12.00
C PRO A 383 -16.65 11.72 -11.14
N VAL A 384 -16.27 11.90 -9.87
CA VAL A 384 -16.88 12.90 -8.97
C VAL A 384 -16.24 14.25 -9.19
N TRP A 385 -14.91 14.25 -9.33
CA TRP A 385 -14.12 15.41 -9.73
C TRP A 385 -12.78 14.97 -10.33
N GLU A 386 -12.17 15.87 -11.08
CA GLU A 386 -10.83 15.76 -11.64
C GLU A 386 -10.08 17.07 -11.45
N GLN A 387 -8.80 16.97 -11.06
CA GLN A 387 -7.85 18.07 -11.05
C GLN A 387 -6.74 17.81 -12.06
N LYS A 388 -6.59 18.73 -13.00
CA LYS A 388 -5.48 18.76 -13.96
C LYS A 388 -4.37 19.64 -13.42
N ILE A 389 -3.24 19.04 -13.13
CA ILE A 389 -2.11 19.72 -12.50
C ILE A 389 -0.93 19.67 -13.46
N ALA A 390 -0.51 20.81 -13.99
CA ALA A 390 0.61 20.89 -14.91
C ALA A 390 1.90 20.37 -14.24
N CYS A 391 2.59 19.45 -14.89
CA CYS A 391 3.84 18.84 -14.46
C CYS A 391 4.81 18.72 -15.63
N HIS A 392 6.10 18.48 -15.33
CA HIS A 392 7.17 18.43 -16.31
C HIS A 392 8.02 17.19 -16.11
N LYS A 393 8.70 16.72 -17.15
CA LYS A 393 9.83 15.80 -17.02
C LYS A 393 11.07 16.56 -16.59
N LEU A 394 11.81 16.00 -15.65
CA LEU A 394 13.12 16.49 -15.26
C LEU A 394 14.18 15.69 -16.02
N HIS A 395 15.03 16.37 -16.79
CA HIS A 395 16.18 15.77 -17.45
C HIS A 395 17.45 16.05 -16.65
N LEU A 396 18.09 14.99 -16.13
CA LEU A 396 19.29 15.12 -15.30
C LEU A 396 20.28 14.00 -15.62
N GLY A 397 21.52 14.36 -16.00
CA GLY A 397 22.58 13.39 -16.22
C GLY A 397 22.28 12.33 -17.30
N GLY A 398 21.55 12.69 -18.35
CA GLY A 398 21.15 11.78 -19.44
C GLY A 398 20.00 10.83 -19.08
N LYS A 399 19.40 11.00 -17.92
CA LYS A 399 18.17 10.32 -17.47
C LYS A 399 17.03 11.33 -17.43
N HIS A 400 15.80 10.82 -17.51
CA HIS A 400 14.60 11.60 -17.24
C HIS A 400 13.88 11.03 -16.02
N PHE A 401 13.17 11.91 -15.33
CA PHE A 401 12.27 11.59 -14.21
C PHE A 401 10.94 12.25 -14.52
N ASP A 402 9.90 11.46 -14.53
CA ASP A 402 8.58 11.92 -14.91
C ASP A 402 7.95 12.73 -13.78
N GLY A 403 7.12 13.72 -14.16
CA GLY A 403 6.34 14.49 -13.22
C GLY A 403 5.05 13.80 -12.85
N GLY A 404 4.26 14.39 -11.96
CA GLY A 404 2.95 13.89 -11.59
C GLY A 404 2.92 13.16 -10.25
N LEU A 405 2.09 12.14 -10.12
CA LEU A 405 1.77 11.49 -8.86
C LEU A 405 2.32 10.07 -8.81
N TYR A 406 3.39 9.87 -8.06
CA TYR A 406 3.99 8.57 -7.76
C TYR A 406 3.55 8.02 -6.39
N CYS A 407 3.30 8.91 -5.44
CA CYS A 407 2.90 8.50 -4.10
C CYS A 407 1.45 8.00 -4.08
N THR A 408 1.13 7.17 -3.09
CA THR A 408 -0.26 6.85 -2.77
C THR A 408 -0.87 8.01 -1.98
N PRO A 409 -2.01 8.58 -2.41
CA PRO A 409 -2.67 9.65 -1.68
C PRO A 409 -3.02 9.26 -0.25
N LEU A 410 -3.08 10.25 0.64
CA LEU A 410 -3.42 10.06 2.05
C LEU A 410 -4.76 10.74 2.36
N PRO A 411 -5.85 10.00 2.56
CA PRO A 411 -7.09 10.56 3.10
C PRO A 411 -6.89 11.08 4.52
N GLY A 412 -7.25 12.34 4.75
CA GLY A 412 -7.18 12.95 6.08
C GLY A 412 -8.29 12.45 7.00
N LYS A 413 -8.03 12.53 8.31
CA LYS A 413 -8.95 12.23 9.40
C LYS A 413 -8.92 13.35 10.45
N GLY A 414 -9.70 13.22 11.50
CA GLY A 414 -9.76 14.21 12.55
C GLY A 414 -10.15 15.59 12.01
N ASP A 415 -9.34 16.61 12.28
CA ASP A 415 -9.56 17.98 11.80
C ASP A 415 -9.31 18.16 10.29
N CYS A 416 -8.74 17.15 9.63
CA CYS A 416 -8.49 17.09 8.18
C CYS A 416 -9.42 16.10 7.45
N LYS A 417 -10.51 15.64 8.05
CA LYS A 417 -11.41 14.62 7.47
C LYS A 417 -11.92 14.96 6.07
N ASP A 418 -12.01 16.22 5.72
CA ASP A 418 -12.48 16.71 4.42
C ASP A 418 -11.33 16.95 3.42
N LEU A 419 -10.09 16.60 3.80
CA LEU A 419 -8.90 16.77 2.97
C LEU A 419 -8.33 15.42 2.51
N ILE A 420 -7.71 15.44 1.32
CA ILE A 420 -6.83 14.38 0.84
C ILE A 420 -5.49 14.99 0.42
N PHE A 421 -4.40 14.29 0.74
CA PHE A 421 -3.05 14.79 0.55
C PHE A 421 -2.29 13.96 -0.47
N ALA A 422 -1.46 14.62 -1.28
CA ALA A 422 -0.56 13.96 -2.22
C ALA A 422 0.69 14.79 -2.46
N ASN A 423 1.80 14.12 -2.77
CA ASN A 423 3.01 14.75 -3.30
C ASN A 423 2.88 14.81 -4.82
N ILE A 424 2.92 15.99 -5.40
CA ILE A 424 2.91 16.18 -6.85
C ILE A 424 4.33 16.53 -7.29
N CYS A 425 4.93 15.66 -8.08
CA CYS A 425 6.32 15.75 -8.51
C CYS A 425 6.50 16.68 -9.73
N GLN A 426 7.70 17.26 -9.87
CA GLN A 426 8.14 18.07 -11.00
C GLN A 426 7.15 19.17 -11.35
N ARG A 427 6.86 20.02 -10.37
CA ARG A 427 5.96 21.18 -10.56
C ARG A 427 6.62 22.29 -11.39
N ASP A 428 7.93 22.28 -11.49
CA ASP A 428 8.70 23.17 -12.34
C ASP A 428 9.93 22.46 -12.92
N SER A 429 10.60 23.10 -13.86
CA SER A 429 11.80 22.57 -14.56
C SER A 429 13.00 22.29 -13.65
N ARG A 430 12.96 22.67 -12.37
CA ARG A 430 14.00 22.40 -11.38
C ARG A 430 13.80 21.06 -10.66
N GLY A 431 12.67 20.38 -10.90
CA GLY A 431 12.36 19.07 -10.32
C GLY A 431 11.78 19.13 -8.91
N TYR A 432 11.23 20.26 -8.48
CA TYR A 432 10.58 20.40 -7.19
C TYR A 432 9.23 19.71 -7.17
N ALA A 433 8.92 19.09 -6.03
CA ALA A 433 7.58 18.61 -5.72
C ALA A 433 6.84 19.59 -4.82
N GLU A 434 5.54 19.42 -4.75
CA GLU A 434 4.65 20.10 -3.80
C GLU A 434 3.85 19.06 -3.03
N PHE A 435 3.88 19.13 -1.70
CA PHE A 435 2.88 18.48 -0.87
C PHE A 435 1.58 19.28 -0.96
N THR A 436 0.54 18.68 -1.49
CA THR A 436 -0.70 19.37 -1.84
C THR A 436 -1.87 18.77 -1.08
N ALA A 437 -2.71 19.64 -0.48
CA ALA A 437 -3.98 19.28 0.11
C ALA A 437 -5.14 19.64 -0.83
N PHE A 438 -6.04 18.69 -1.01
CA PHE A 438 -7.25 18.85 -1.82
C PHE A 438 -8.48 18.65 -0.96
N ASN A 439 -9.56 19.37 -1.25
CA ASN A 439 -10.87 19.11 -0.68
C ASN A 439 -11.43 17.80 -1.26
N LYS A 440 -11.77 16.82 -0.43
CA LYS A 440 -12.28 15.51 -0.85
C LYS A 440 -13.60 15.56 -1.62
N HIS A 441 -14.40 16.60 -1.41
CA HIS A 441 -15.74 16.72 -2.01
C HIS A 441 -15.70 17.38 -3.38
N THR A 442 -14.82 18.37 -3.55
CA THR A 442 -14.80 19.23 -4.74
C THR A 442 -13.54 19.07 -5.59
N GLY A 443 -12.49 18.44 -5.06
CA GLY A 443 -11.17 18.37 -5.66
C GLY A 443 -10.38 19.68 -5.61
N ALA A 444 -10.96 20.76 -5.07
CA ALA A 444 -10.29 22.07 -5.00
C ALA A 444 -8.99 21.98 -4.19
N ILE A 445 -7.93 22.59 -4.71
CA ILE A 445 -6.66 22.71 -4.00
C ILE A 445 -6.84 23.72 -2.86
N ILE A 446 -6.53 23.27 -1.64
CA ILE A 446 -6.64 24.10 -0.42
C ILE A 446 -5.33 24.81 -0.16
N TYR A 447 -4.20 24.09 -0.24
CA TYR A 447 -2.87 24.67 -0.13
C TYR A 447 -1.83 23.79 -0.84
N ARG A 448 -0.65 24.39 -1.08
CA ARG A 448 0.54 23.72 -1.58
C ARG A 448 1.73 24.09 -0.70
N THR A 449 2.48 23.09 -0.26
CA THR A 449 3.72 23.26 0.51
C THR A 449 4.89 22.80 -0.35
N PRO A 450 5.82 23.69 -0.73
CA PRO A 450 6.96 23.32 -1.55
C PRO A 450 7.91 22.34 -0.83
N LEU A 451 8.34 21.30 -1.54
CA LEU A 451 9.39 20.37 -1.14
C LEU A 451 10.70 20.72 -1.85
N THR A 452 11.83 20.17 -1.39
CA THR A 452 13.16 20.52 -1.91
C THR A 452 13.50 19.77 -3.20
N SER A 453 12.86 18.62 -3.43
CA SER A 453 13.07 17.76 -4.58
C SER A 453 11.80 16.98 -4.88
N PHE A 454 11.83 16.07 -5.87
CA PHE A 454 10.71 15.17 -6.13
C PHE A 454 10.47 14.24 -4.93
N ALA A 455 9.23 13.78 -4.74
CA ALA A 455 8.80 13.04 -3.56
C ALA A 455 7.89 11.87 -3.96
N TRP A 456 8.48 10.69 -4.06
CA TRP A 456 7.79 9.44 -4.40
C TRP A 456 7.22 8.73 -3.17
N SER A 457 7.83 8.97 -2.00
CA SER A 457 7.36 8.43 -0.73
C SER A 457 5.91 8.84 -0.44
N SER A 458 5.07 7.87 -0.08
CA SER A 458 3.68 8.15 0.28
C SER A 458 3.59 8.80 1.66
N PRO A 459 2.87 9.91 1.81
CA PRO A 459 2.73 10.59 3.10
C PRO A 459 1.98 9.73 4.13
N VAL A 460 2.27 9.94 5.41
CA VAL A 460 1.57 9.33 6.55
C VAL A 460 1.20 10.39 7.58
N ALA A 461 0.17 10.11 8.40
CA ALA A 461 -0.34 11.05 9.38
C ALA A 461 -0.11 10.59 10.82
N PHE A 462 0.08 11.57 11.70
CA PHE A 462 0.01 11.45 13.15
C PHE A 462 -1.12 12.36 13.66
N TYR A 463 -1.80 11.89 14.68
CA TYR A 463 -2.91 12.65 15.29
C TYR A 463 -2.64 12.85 16.78
N ASN A 464 -2.90 14.05 17.29
CA ASN A 464 -2.84 14.27 18.73
C ASN A 464 -4.20 13.99 19.39
N GLU A 465 -4.24 14.14 20.71
CA GLU A 465 -5.43 13.92 21.53
C GLU A 465 -6.62 14.83 21.19
N LYS A 466 -6.39 15.92 20.43
CA LYS A 466 -7.42 16.83 19.92
C LYS A 466 -7.88 16.49 18.51
N GLY A 467 -7.32 15.43 17.92
CA GLY A 467 -7.58 15.05 16.53
C GLY A 467 -6.93 15.95 15.49
N GLN A 468 -5.94 16.76 15.86
CA GLN A 468 -5.16 17.57 14.92
C GLN A 468 -4.19 16.67 14.18
N ALA A 469 -4.13 16.82 12.86
CA ALA A 469 -3.30 16.02 11.97
C ALA A 469 -1.94 16.67 11.72
N PHE A 470 -0.89 15.87 11.83
CA PHE A 470 0.49 16.19 11.48
C PHE A 470 0.98 15.19 10.44
N ILE A 471 1.35 15.67 9.26
CA ILE A 471 1.67 14.83 8.13
C ILE A 471 3.19 14.75 7.98
N PHE A 472 3.72 13.51 8.00
CA PHE A 472 5.07 13.24 7.59
C PHE A 472 5.12 13.00 6.09
N THR A 473 6.06 13.65 5.41
CA THR A 473 6.48 13.33 4.05
C THR A 473 7.99 13.51 3.90
N GLY A 474 8.58 12.83 2.92
CA GLY A 474 10.00 12.94 2.63
C GLY A 474 10.26 13.10 1.13
N ASP A 475 11.38 13.71 0.77
CA ASP A 475 11.75 13.89 -0.62
C ASP A 475 13.05 13.14 -1.00
N SER A 476 13.36 13.08 -2.29
CA SER A 476 14.50 12.35 -2.82
C SER A 476 15.88 12.98 -2.48
N SER A 477 15.90 14.20 -1.92
CA SER A 477 17.11 14.81 -1.36
C SER A 477 17.35 14.44 0.10
N GLY A 478 16.46 13.61 0.68
CA GLY A 478 16.58 13.12 2.06
C GLY A 478 16.04 14.07 3.12
N TYR A 479 15.29 15.09 2.73
CA TYR A 479 14.61 15.96 3.68
C TYR A 479 13.35 15.28 4.20
N ALA A 480 13.22 15.24 5.52
CA ALA A 480 12.01 14.92 6.26
C ALA A 480 11.22 16.18 6.56
N TYR A 481 9.92 16.13 6.36
CA TYR A 481 9.01 17.22 6.67
C TYR A 481 7.95 16.72 7.64
N LEU A 482 7.63 17.55 8.64
CA LEU A 482 6.43 17.42 9.44
C LEU A 482 5.58 18.66 9.18
N ILE A 483 4.36 18.44 8.70
CA ILE A 483 3.48 19.50 8.19
C ILE A 483 2.17 19.47 8.98
N GLU A 484 1.70 20.60 9.46
CA GLU A 484 0.37 20.73 10.05
C GLU A 484 -0.69 20.47 8.95
N GLY A 485 -1.48 19.41 9.11
CA GLY A 485 -2.33 18.92 8.03
C GLY A 485 -3.40 19.93 7.59
N LYS A 486 -3.93 20.72 8.51
CA LYS A 486 -5.00 21.67 8.22
C LYS A 486 -4.53 22.90 7.44
N THR A 487 -3.31 23.36 7.66
CA THR A 487 -2.81 24.65 7.15
C THR A 487 -1.68 24.54 6.13
N GLY A 488 -0.99 23.38 6.07
CA GLY A 488 0.21 23.20 5.25
C GLY A 488 1.46 23.83 5.84
N LYS A 489 1.41 24.34 7.07
CA LYS A 489 2.56 24.93 7.75
C LYS A 489 3.60 23.87 8.05
N VAL A 490 4.83 24.07 7.58
CA VAL A 490 5.97 23.22 7.93
C VAL A 490 6.37 23.48 9.38
N ILE A 491 6.28 22.45 10.21
CA ILE A 491 6.67 22.48 11.63
C ILE A 491 8.12 22.08 11.79
N PHE A 492 8.53 21.06 11.03
CA PHE A 492 9.89 20.53 11.02
C PHE A 492 10.33 20.27 9.59
N LYS A 493 11.62 20.59 9.29
CA LYS A 493 12.27 20.29 8.03
C LYS A 493 13.76 20.10 8.27
N GLU A 494 14.27 18.90 8.03
CA GLU A 494 15.70 18.61 8.16
C GLU A 494 16.10 17.49 7.18
N ARG A 495 17.34 17.52 6.70
CA ARG A 495 17.91 16.42 5.94
C ARG A 495 18.36 15.31 6.89
N MET A 496 17.64 14.19 6.92
CA MET A 496 17.86 13.12 7.89
C MET A 496 18.48 11.86 7.28
N VAL A 497 18.26 11.64 5.99
CA VAL A 497 18.70 10.45 5.27
C VAL A 497 19.29 10.83 3.91
N ASN A 498 19.72 9.86 3.12
CA ASN A 498 20.24 10.13 1.80
C ASN A 498 19.09 10.41 0.80
N ASN A 499 17.99 9.66 0.86
CA ASN A 499 16.75 9.97 0.15
C ASN A 499 15.55 9.29 0.82
N PHE A 500 14.33 9.79 0.54
CA PHE A 500 13.07 9.14 0.87
C PHE A 500 12.36 8.72 -0.43
N GLU A 501 12.62 7.50 -0.89
CA GLU A 501 11.82 6.86 -1.95
C GLU A 501 10.77 5.92 -1.36
N SER A 502 11.18 5.09 -0.39
CA SER A 502 10.32 4.14 0.31
C SER A 502 9.19 4.82 1.07
N SER A 503 8.03 4.20 1.10
CA SER A 503 6.89 4.67 1.90
C SER A 503 7.04 4.24 3.35
N PRO A 504 6.72 5.11 4.32
CA PRO A 504 6.83 4.80 5.74
C PRO A 504 5.64 4.01 6.29
N VAL A 505 5.85 3.38 7.44
CA VAL A 505 4.78 2.92 8.35
C VAL A 505 4.84 3.68 9.65
N VAL A 506 3.69 3.81 10.31
CA VAL A 506 3.58 4.49 11.61
C VAL A 506 3.06 3.53 12.67
N VAL A 507 3.64 3.61 13.86
CA VAL A 507 3.23 2.84 15.04
C VAL A 507 3.37 3.76 16.25
N ASP A 508 2.27 4.10 16.90
CA ASP A 508 2.22 5.11 17.95
C ASP A 508 2.87 6.44 17.47
N ASN A 509 3.85 6.97 18.18
CA ASN A 509 4.61 8.14 17.75
C ASN A 509 5.87 7.79 16.94
N HIS A 510 5.99 6.58 16.45
CA HIS A 510 7.15 6.13 15.69
C HIS A 510 6.86 6.00 14.21
N LEU A 511 7.90 6.22 13.41
CA LEU A 511 7.93 6.08 11.97
C LEU A 511 9.04 5.11 11.59
N VAL A 512 8.75 4.09 10.78
CA VAL A 512 9.78 3.23 10.17
C VAL A 512 9.77 3.40 8.67
N VAL A 513 10.94 3.67 8.09
CA VAL A 513 11.09 3.91 6.65
C VAL A 513 12.46 3.42 6.17
N GLY A 514 12.51 2.91 4.95
CA GLY A 514 13.76 2.59 4.28
C GLY A 514 14.24 3.72 3.37
N SER A 515 15.53 3.70 3.04
CA SER A 515 16.12 4.56 2.03
C SER A 515 16.73 3.74 0.89
N ARG A 516 16.92 4.35 -0.26
CA ARG A 516 17.66 3.76 -1.38
C ARG A 516 19.15 3.57 -1.08
N GLY A 517 19.63 4.26 -0.04
CA GLY A 517 21.02 4.27 0.36
C GLY A 517 21.49 3.07 1.18
N ARG A 518 20.68 2.06 1.45
CA ARG A 518 20.86 0.83 2.24
C ARG A 518 20.24 0.86 3.63
N GLU A 519 19.90 2.04 4.16
CA GLU A 519 19.49 2.18 5.55
C GLU A 519 17.98 1.98 5.70
N ILE A 520 17.61 1.36 6.81
CA ILE A 520 16.27 1.32 7.37
C ILE A 520 16.33 2.11 8.68
N TYR A 521 15.42 3.03 8.87
CA TYR A 521 15.39 3.90 10.05
C TYR A 521 14.10 3.71 10.83
N ARG A 522 14.19 3.85 12.15
CA ARG A 522 13.06 4.23 12.99
C ARG A 522 13.31 5.61 13.56
N PHE A 523 12.27 6.43 13.49
CA PHE A 523 12.25 7.77 14.06
C PHE A 523 11.12 7.89 15.08
N SER A 524 11.31 8.72 16.09
CA SER A 524 10.27 9.20 17.00
C SER A 524 9.82 10.59 16.61
N ILE A 525 8.52 10.84 16.66
CA ILE A 525 7.89 12.15 16.48
C ILE A 525 7.61 12.73 17.85
N GLU A 526 8.28 13.86 18.20
CA GLU A 526 8.26 14.47 19.53
C GLU A 526 7.86 15.95 19.51
#